data_52ed38a6eafe9a6ca3adb07487739a3f
#
_entry.id   52ed38a6eafe9a6ca3adb07487739a3f
#
_cell.length_a   1.000
_cell.length_b   1.000
_cell.length_c   1.000
_cell.angle_alpha   90.00
_cell.angle_beta   90.00
_cell.angle_gamma   90.00
#
_symmetry.space_group_name_H-M   'P 1'
#
loop_
_entity.id
_entity.type
_entity.pdbx_description
1 polymer ?
#
loop_
_entity_poly.entity_id
_entity_poly.type
_entity_poly.pdbx_seq_one_letter_code
_entity_poly.pdbx_strand_id
1 'polypeptide(L)'
;MNENSARSRSTKIAPLVAAGIIGAALLLLHSVSEASVLPPRTRALIAPLVADKGTFKILVSGQQIGKEEFSIAPNGADWSAHGTTDIQSPKGNTHVIGNLVVHPDGIPVHYDWSTQGAKKASATITFSGVTATVELHLEGARPFTQQFTFAAPLVVVLDDNLYCQYTFLARLYDWDKKGEQTFSVLVPQEMTPGTVTVDSVGEQVVNGQKVQELRVRTEDNEIDLFLDGRKLVRLVAPAANAEIIRE
;
A
#
# COMPACT_ATOMS: atom_id res chain seq x y z
N MET A 1 32.72 -20.43 50.27
CA MET A 1 31.97 -19.22 49.90
C MET A 1 32.32 -18.90 48.44
N ASN A 2 31.51 -19.38 47.55
CA ASN A 2 31.68 -19.13 46.09
C ASN A 2 30.33 -18.68 45.56
N GLU A 3 30.21 -17.38 45.27
CA GLU A 3 29.05 -16.79 44.63
C GLU A 3 29.20 -16.96 43.12
N ASN A 4 28.41 -17.84 42.54
CA ASN A 4 28.22 -17.96 41.10
C ASN A 4 27.19 -16.96 40.63
N SER A 5 27.65 -15.83 40.09
CA SER A 5 26.87 -14.85 39.37
C SER A 5 26.48 -15.42 37.99
N ALA A 6 25.23 -15.86 37.85
CA ALA A 6 24.63 -16.26 36.55
C ALA A 6 24.37 -15.02 35.70
N ARG A 7 25.24 -14.76 34.72
CA ARG A 7 24.98 -13.77 33.64
C ARG A 7 23.89 -14.30 32.71
N SER A 8 22.71 -13.73 32.83
CA SER A 8 21.65 -13.85 31.85
C SER A 8 22.15 -13.34 30.49
N ARG A 9 22.34 -14.24 29.53
CA ARG A 9 22.57 -13.90 28.12
C ARG A 9 21.21 -13.53 27.52
N SER A 10 20.97 -12.23 27.44
CA SER A 10 19.89 -11.69 26.59
C SER A 10 20.20 -12.03 25.15
N THR A 11 19.51 -13.04 24.62
CA THR A 11 19.51 -13.36 23.20
C THR A 11 18.74 -12.28 22.49
N LYS A 12 19.45 -11.30 21.93
CA LYS A 12 18.86 -10.33 20.99
C LYS A 12 18.41 -11.11 19.77
N ILE A 13 17.10 -11.34 19.67
CA ILE A 13 16.47 -11.82 18.44
C ILE A 13 16.64 -10.69 17.43
N ALA A 14 17.49 -10.91 16.45
CA ALA A 14 17.63 -9.99 15.32
C ALA A 14 16.28 -9.92 14.58
N PRO A 15 15.80 -8.72 14.23
CA PRO A 15 14.55 -8.61 13.48
C PRO A 15 14.70 -9.35 12.15
N LEU A 16 13.68 -10.09 11.79
CA LEU A 16 13.57 -10.88 10.57
C LEU A 16 13.32 -9.89 9.40
N VAL A 17 14.39 -9.23 8.96
CA VAL A 17 14.36 -8.34 7.80
C VAL A 17 14.47 -9.21 6.57
N ALA A 18 13.38 -9.51 5.94
CA ALA A 18 13.29 -9.77 4.51
C ALA A 18 12.08 -10.58 4.09
N ALA A 19 10.96 -9.98 3.98
CA ALA A 19 9.95 -10.38 3.00
C ALA A 19 8.95 -9.24 2.74
N GLY A 20 9.23 -8.04 3.10
CA GLY A 20 8.52 -6.85 2.74
C GLY A 20 9.47 -5.70 2.93
N ILE A 21 10.10 -5.26 1.86
CA ILE A 21 11.11 -4.19 1.95
C ILE A 21 10.46 -2.86 2.32
N ILE A 22 9.16 -2.76 2.18
CA ILE A 22 8.34 -1.59 2.55
C ILE A 22 7.29 -1.94 3.62
N GLY A 23 6.96 -3.21 3.82
CA GLY A 23 5.95 -3.64 4.82
C GLY A 23 6.31 -3.35 6.28
N ALA A 24 7.58 -3.10 6.60
CA ALA A 24 7.99 -2.59 7.92
C ALA A 24 7.59 -1.13 8.16
N ALA A 25 7.03 -0.46 7.15
CA ALA A 25 6.75 0.97 7.18
C ALA A 25 5.31 1.31 7.63
N LEU A 26 4.42 0.33 7.76
CA LEU A 26 3.01 0.56 8.11
C LEU A 26 2.58 -0.18 9.41
N LEU A 27 3.39 -0.19 10.44
CA LEU A 27 2.96 -0.64 11.78
C LEU A 27 2.00 0.40 12.37
N LEU A 28 0.70 0.15 12.23
CA LEU A 28 -0.36 0.98 12.80
C LEU A 28 -0.70 0.50 14.21
N LEU A 29 -0.36 1.29 15.19
CA LEU A 29 -0.80 1.10 16.58
C LEU A 29 -2.23 1.62 16.77
N HIS A 30 -3.03 0.83 17.47
CA HIS A 30 -4.44 1.06 17.74
C HIS A 30 -4.68 2.32 18.57
N SER A 31 -5.35 3.31 17.99
CA SER A 31 -6.12 4.26 18.79
C SER A 31 -7.58 4.17 18.37
N VAL A 32 -8.41 3.62 19.26
CA VAL A 32 -9.86 3.67 19.14
C VAL A 32 -10.26 5.11 19.44
N SER A 33 -10.48 5.92 18.43
CA SER A 33 -11.05 7.26 18.57
C SER A 33 -12.55 7.21 18.33
N GLU A 34 -13.31 7.75 19.27
CA GLU A 34 -14.76 7.84 19.21
C GLU A 34 -15.22 8.55 17.93
N ALA A 35 -16.19 7.92 17.26
CA ALA A 35 -16.76 8.40 16.01
C ALA A 35 -17.52 9.71 16.21
N SER A 36 -16.94 10.82 15.83
CA SER A 36 -17.66 12.07 15.58
C SER A 36 -18.51 11.90 14.32
N VAL A 37 -19.83 12.02 14.46
CA VAL A 37 -20.79 12.03 13.35
C VAL A 37 -20.51 13.26 12.50
N LEU A 38 -19.86 13.07 11.35
CA LEU A 38 -19.60 14.13 10.38
C LEU A 38 -20.88 14.39 9.55
N PRO A 39 -21.15 15.68 9.18
CA PRO A 39 -22.27 16.03 8.30
C PRO A 39 -22.09 15.42 6.90
N PRO A 40 -23.20 15.25 6.12
CA PRO A 40 -23.14 14.68 4.79
C PRO A 40 -22.16 15.48 3.92
N ARG A 41 -21.05 14.84 3.53
CA ARG A 41 -20.04 15.43 2.66
C ARG A 41 -20.64 15.71 1.28
N THR A 42 -20.57 16.94 0.83
CA THR A 42 -20.62 17.24 -0.60
C THR A 42 -19.63 16.31 -1.29
N ARG A 43 -20.14 15.44 -2.17
CA ARG A 43 -19.31 14.43 -2.87
C ARG A 43 -18.28 15.18 -3.68
N ALA A 44 -17.03 15.21 -3.21
CA ALA A 44 -15.93 15.74 -3.99
C ALA A 44 -15.95 15.05 -5.37
N LEU A 45 -15.79 15.81 -6.45
CA LEU A 45 -15.72 15.24 -7.79
C LEU A 45 -14.42 14.44 -7.90
N ILE A 46 -14.48 13.16 -7.55
CA ILE A 46 -13.35 12.25 -7.71
C ILE A 46 -13.00 12.25 -9.18
N ALA A 47 -11.74 12.56 -9.48
CA ALA A 47 -11.26 12.58 -10.85
C ALA A 47 -11.48 11.20 -11.52
N PRO A 48 -11.97 11.12 -12.78
CA PRO A 48 -12.24 9.86 -13.44
C PRO A 48 -10.97 9.00 -13.53
N LEU A 49 -11.13 7.68 -13.42
CA LEU A 49 -10.05 6.73 -13.70
C LEU A 49 -9.64 6.84 -15.17
N VAL A 50 -8.35 6.73 -15.40
CA VAL A 50 -7.75 6.73 -16.74
C VAL A 50 -6.99 5.43 -16.89
N ALA A 51 -7.17 4.78 -18.04
CA ALA A 51 -6.41 3.58 -18.36
C ALA A 51 -4.91 3.88 -18.33
N ASP A 52 -4.16 3.05 -17.65
CA ASP A 52 -2.72 3.17 -17.51
C ASP A 52 -2.05 1.79 -17.53
N LYS A 53 -0.84 1.72 -18.04
CA LYS A 53 0.00 0.53 -17.97
C LYS A 53 1.46 0.94 -17.99
N GLY A 54 2.29 0.14 -17.38
CA GLY A 54 3.71 0.44 -17.38
C GLY A 54 4.49 -0.52 -16.54
N THR A 55 5.70 -0.11 -16.28
CA THR A 55 6.67 -0.83 -15.47
C THR A 55 7.27 0.12 -14.47
N PHE A 56 7.47 -0.36 -13.25
CA PHE A 56 8.27 0.30 -12.23
C PHE A 56 9.54 -0.49 -11.96
N LYS A 57 10.69 0.20 -11.88
CA LYS A 57 11.89 -0.31 -11.24
C LYS A 57 11.78 -0.11 -9.73
N ILE A 58 12.19 -1.11 -8.96
CA ILE A 58 12.23 -1.07 -7.50
C ILE A 58 13.69 -1.01 -7.09
N LEU A 59 14.08 0.09 -6.45
CA LEU A 59 15.45 0.31 -5.95
C LEU A 59 15.43 0.35 -4.42
N VAL A 60 16.44 -0.23 -3.80
CA VAL A 60 16.72 -0.09 -2.37
C VAL A 60 18.18 0.28 -2.22
N SER A 61 18.44 1.36 -1.48
CA SER A 61 19.78 1.93 -1.34
C SER A 61 20.48 2.16 -2.69
N GLY A 62 19.73 2.60 -3.70
CA GLY A 62 20.19 2.86 -5.06
C GLY A 62 20.44 1.62 -5.93
N GLN A 63 20.25 0.41 -5.41
CA GLN A 63 20.40 -0.82 -6.17
C GLN A 63 19.03 -1.33 -6.64
N GLN A 64 18.90 -1.67 -7.90
CA GLN A 64 17.69 -2.30 -8.41
C GLN A 64 17.58 -3.72 -7.85
N ILE A 65 16.48 -3.96 -7.13
CA ILE A 65 16.18 -5.26 -6.52
C ILE A 65 14.95 -5.92 -7.13
N GLY A 66 14.19 -5.19 -7.94
CA GLY A 66 12.95 -5.72 -8.48
C GLY A 66 12.34 -4.87 -9.56
N LYS A 67 11.17 -5.34 -10.01
CA LYS A 67 10.38 -4.74 -11.06
C LYS A 67 8.92 -5.07 -10.82
N GLU A 68 8.03 -4.09 -11.03
CA GLU A 68 6.59 -4.30 -11.14
C GLU A 68 6.13 -4.03 -12.57
N GLU A 69 5.34 -4.93 -13.15
CA GLU A 69 4.55 -4.70 -14.36
C GLU A 69 3.09 -4.52 -13.95
N PHE A 70 2.42 -3.50 -14.47
CA PHE A 70 1.04 -3.22 -14.09
C PHE A 70 0.16 -2.75 -15.25
N SER A 71 -1.15 -2.92 -15.06
CA SER A 71 -2.18 -2.35 -15.91
C SER A 71 -3.40 -1.93 -15.11
N ILE A 72 -3.94 -0.75 -15.42
CA ILE A 72 -5.20 -0.23 -14.90
C ILE A 72 -6.12 -0.02 -16.09
N ALA A 73 -7.26 -0.71 -16.12
CA ALA A 73 -8.16 -0.69 -17.27
C ALA A 73 -9.63 -0.83 -16.87
N PRO A 74 -10.58 -0.36 -17.71
CA PRO A 74 -12.00 -0.67 -17.54
C PRO A 74 -12.24 -2.19 -17.51
N ASN A 75 -13.14 -2.63 -16.61
CA ASN A 75 -13.57 -4.01 -16.46
C ASN A 75 -15.10 -4.04 -16.32
N GLY A 76 -15.81 -4.07 -17.43
CA GLY A 76 -17.27 -3.91 -17.46
C GLY A 76 -17.71 -2.53 -16.96
N ALA A 77 -18.50 -2.49 -15.89
CA ALA A 77 -18.92 -1.25 -15.23
C ALA A 77 -17.87 -0.72 -14.24
N ASP A 78 -16.89 -1.51 -13.90
CA ASP A 78 -15.86 -1.25 -12.91
C ASP A 78 -14.49 -1.01 -13.55
N TRP A 79 -13.46 -0.94 -12.73
CA TRP A 79 -12.08 -0.85 -13.14
C TRP A 79 -11.27 -1.94 -12.46
N SER A 80 -10.27 -2.46 -13.16
CA SER A 80 -9.32 -3.44 -12.63
C SER A 80 -7.92 -2.87 -12.67
N ALA A 81 -7.18 -3.04 -11.56
CA ALA A 81 -5.74 -2.83 -11.51
C ALA A 81 -5.07 -4.17 -11.25
N HIS A 82 -4.29 -4.61 -12.23
CA HIS A 82 -3.48 -5.81 -12.14
C HIS A 82 -2.01 -5.42 -12.02
N GLY A 83 -1.30 -6.01 -11.07
CA GLY A 83 0.13 -5.84 -10.88
C GLY A 83 0.83 -7.18 -10.68
N THR A 84 2.04 -7.28 -11.20
CA THR A 84 2.95 -8.40 -11.00
C THR A 84 4.31 -7.85 -10.62
N THR A 85 4.82 -8.24 -9.47
CA THR A 85 6.11 -7.76 -8.95
C THR A 85 7.07 -8.92 -8.73
N ASP A 86 8.27 -8.79 -9.27
CA ASP A 86 9.40 -9.67 -9.03
C ASP A 86 10.47 -8.95 -8.21
N ILE A 87 10.83 -9.51 -7.05
CA ILE A 87 11.84 -8.98 -6.14
C ILE A 87 12.93 -10.03 -5.95
N GLN A 88 14.17 -9.58 -6.06
CA GLN A 88 15.37 -10.36 -5.77
C GLN A 88 15.95 -9.93 -4.44
N SER A 89 16.14 -10.87 -3.54
CA SER A 89 16.77 -10.61 -2.25
C SER A 89 17.80 -11.67 -1.89
N PRO A 90 18.72 -11.41 -0.98
CA PRO A 90 19.66 -12.42 -0.48
C PRO A 90 18.98 -13.65 0.14
N LYS A 91 17.69 -13.54 0.51
CA LYS A 91 16.89 -14.62 1.10
C LYS A 91 16.08 -15.41 0.06
N GLY A 92 16.17 -15.04 -1.22
CA GLY A 92 15.47 -15.64 -2.33
C GLY A 92 14.61 -14.67 -3.11
N ASN A 93 14.09 -15.13 -4.22
CA ASN A 93 13.21 -14.35 -5.07
C ASN A 93 11.77 -14.41 -4.55
N THR A 94 11.05 -13.31 -4.67
CA THR A 94 9.63 -13.21 -4.34
C THR A 94 8.88 -12.75 -5.58
N HIS A 95 7.82 -13.45 -5.92
CA HIS A 95 6.89 -13.10 -6.99
C HIS A 95 5.53 -12.79 -6.38
N VAL A 96 5.00 -11.60 -6.64
CA VAL A 96 3.73 -11.11 -6.11
C VAL A 96 2.79 -10.80 -7.26
N ILE A 97 1.54 -11.23 -7.15
CA ILE A 97 0.48 -10.89 -8.09
C ILE A 97 -0.67 -10.31 -7.29
N GLY A 98 -1.25 -9.20 -7.77
CA GLY A 98 -2.46 -8.62 -7.22
C GLY A 98 -3.42 -8.18 -8.31
N ASN A 99 -4.71 -8.30 -8.02
CA ASN A 99 -5.77 -7.83 -8.88
C ASN A 99 -6.84 -7.13 -8.04
N LEU A 100 -6.91 -5.81 -8.15
CA LEU A 100 -7.87 -4.96 -7.44
C LEU A 100 -8.98 -4.53 -8.39
N VAL A 101 -10.22 -4.77 -8.01
CA VAL A 101 -11.42 -4.27 -8.71
C VAL A 101 -12.04 -3.15 -7.88
N VAL A 102 -12.30 -2.01 -8.52
CA VAL A 102 -12.91 -0.84 -7.90
C VAL A 102 -14.04 -0.29 -8.77
N HIS A 103 -15.05 0.29 -8.14
CA HIS A 103 -16.05 1.10 -8.84
C HIS A 103 -15.43 2.38 -9.45
N PRO A 104 -16.09 3.04 -10.41
CA PRO A 104 -15.58 4.28 -11.01
C PRO A 104 -15.31 5.41 -10.01
N ASP A 105 -15.95 5.39 -8.85
CA ASP A 105 -15.72 6.33 -7.75
C ASP A 105 -14.62 5.90 -6.77
N GLY A 106 -13.92 4.81 -7.06
CA GLY A 106 -12.78 4.32 -6.30
C GLY A 106 -13.12 3.41 -5.12
N ILE A 107 -14.42 3.16 -4.87
CA ILE A 107 -14.83 2.20 -3.82
C ILE A 107 -14.37 0.80 -4.23
N PRO A 108 -13.62 0.08 -3.38
CA PRO A 108 -13.15 -1.26 -3.70
C PRO A 108 -14.31 -2.26 -3.70
N VAL A 109 -14.23 -3.22 -4.61
CA VAL A 109 -15.19 -4.33 -4.76
C VAL A 109 -14.54 -5.64 -4.33
N HIS A 110 -13.33 -5.87 -4.83
CA HIS A 110 -12.64 -7.13 -4.66
C HIS A 110 -11.14 -6.96 -4.81
N TYR A 111 -10.37 -7.73 -4.05
CA TYR A 111 -8.92 -7.80 -4.20
C TYR A 111 -8.43 -9.23 -4.02
N ASP A 112 -7.75 -9.75 -5.02
CA ASP A 112 -6.98 -10.99 -4.95
C ASP A 112 -5.50 -10.69 -4.90
N TRP A 113 -4.80 -11.39 -4.03
CA TRP A 113 -3.37 -11.27 -3.84
C TRP A 113 -2.74 -12.64 -3.66
N SER A 114 -1.56 -12.83 -4.22
CA SER A 114 -0.75 -14.03 -3.98
C SER A 114 0.73 -13.71 -4.01
N THR A 115 1.49 -14.42 -3.19
CA THR A 115 2.95 -14.38 -3.19
C THR A 115 3.54 -15.79 -3.30
N GLN A 116 4.64 -15.88 -4.06
CA GLN A 116 5.45 -17.09 -4.20
C GLN A 116 6.92 -16.71 -3.91
N GLY A 117 7.61 -17.58 -3.19
CA GLY A 117 9.00 -17.36 -2.78
C GLY A 117 9.36 -18.29 -1.63
N ALA A 118 10.06 -17.77 -0.61
CA ALA A 118 10.40 -18.53 0.59
C ALA A 118 9.16 -19.05 1.36
N LYS A 119 8.04 -18.37 1.22
CA LYS A 119 6.72 -18.78 1.71
C LYS A 119 5.68 -18.46 0.65
N LYS A 120 4.68 -19.32 0.52
CA LYS A 120 3.52 -19.09 -0.33
C LYS A 120 2.35 -18.62 0.52
N ALA A 121 1.71 -17.57 0.08
CA ALA A 121 0.50 -17.05 0.70
C ALA A 121 -0.42 -16.50 -0.38
N SER A 122 -1.71 -16.47 -0.10
CA SER A 122 -2.69 -15.76 -0.91
C SER A 122 -3.82 -15.25 -0.05
N ALA A 123 -4.47 -14.18 -0.47
CA ALA A 123 -5.68 -13.71 0.17
C ALA A 123 -6.69 -13.26 -0.88
N THR A 124 -7.96 -13.44 -0.54
CA THR A 124 -9.11 -12.88 -1.24
C THR A 124 -9.81 -11.92 -0.31
N ILE A 125 -10.07 -10.70 -0.76
CA ILE A 125 -10.75 -9.67 0.02
C ILE A 125 -12.00 -9.25 -0.74
N THR A 126 -13.15 -9.39 -0.09
CA THR A 126 -14.44 -8.95 -0.61
C THR A 126 -14.93 -7.77 0.19
N PHE A 127 -15.34 -6.69 -0.50
CA PHE A 127 -15.86 -5.49 0.12
C PHE A 127 -17.39 -5.44 -0.03
N SER A 128 -18.09 -5.15 1.06
CA SER A 128 -19.53 -4.99 1.08
C SER A 128 -19.91 -3.82 1.99
N GLY A 129 -20.30 -2.71 1.41
CA GLY A 129 -20.54 -1.47 2.14
C GLY A 129 -19.30 -1.04 2.90
N VAL A 130 -19.39 -0.98 4.22
CA VAL A 130 -18.26 -0.59 5.10
C VAL A 130 -17.43 -1.77 5.63
N THR A 131 -17.69 -2.98 5.16
CA THR A 131 -17.05 -4.19 5.67
C THR A 131 -16.13 -4.79 4.61
N ALA A 132 -14.90 -5.14 5.00
CA ALA A 132 -14.00 -5.98 4.23
C ALA A 132 -13.88 -7.35 4.90
N THR A 133 -14.13 -8.42 4.14
CA THR A 133 -13.91 -9.80 4.56
C THR A 133 -12.67 -10.33 3.88
N VAL A 134 -11.66 -10.68 4.66
CA VAL A 134 -10.38 -11.22 4.18
C VAL A 134 -10.35 -12.71 4.45
N GLU A 135 -10.08 -13.51 3.42
CA GLU A 135 -9.77 -14.92 3.51
C GLU A 135 -8.30 -15.12 3.16
N LEU A 136 -7.50 -15.51 4.15
CA LEU A 136 -6.05 -15.68 4.03
C LEU A 136 -5.68 -17.16 4.01
N HIS A 137 -4.87 -17.56 3.04
CA HIS A 137 -4.31 -18.89 2.87
C HIS A 137 -2.78 -18.81 3.01
N LEU A 138 -2.25 -19.51 4.00
CA LEU A 138 -0.80 -19.66 4.21
C LEU A 138 -0.40 -21.10 3.94
N GLU A 139 0.73 -21.30 3.28
CA GLU A 139 1.27 -22.65 3.03
C GLU A 139 1.45 -23.42 4.35
N GLY A 140 0.87 -24.60 4.45
CA GLY A 140 0.94 -25.45 5.64
C GLY A 140 0.03 -25.06 6.80
N ALA A 141 -0.79 -24.02 6.67
CA ALA A 141 -1.75 -23.59 7.69
C ALA A 141 -3.21 -23.78 7.25
N ARG A 142 -4.13 -23.75 8.20
CA ARG A 142 -5.56 -23.69 7.89
C ARG A 142 -5.93 -22.30 7.38
N PRO A 143 -6.86 -22.18 6.43
CA PRO A 143 -7.39 -20.88 6.02
C PRO A 143 -7.89 -20.08 7.23
N PHE A 144 -7.66 -18.78 7.19
CA PHE A 144 -8.07 -17.86 8.24
C PHE A 144 -8.96 -16.77 7.63
N THR A 145 -10.09 -16.49 8.26
CA THR A 145 -11.02 -15.45 7.81
C THR A 145 -11.14 -14.38 8.87
N GLN A 146 -11.05 -13.13 8.46
CA GLN A 146 -11.23 -11.97 9.34
C GLN A 146 -12.07 -10.90 8.66
N GLN A 147 -12.85 -10.18 9.45
CA GLN A 147 -13.63 -9.03 8.98
C GLN A 147 -13.14 -7.75 9.62
N PHE A 148 -13.13 -6.69 8.81
CA PHE A 148 -12.83 -5.33 9.23
C PHE A 148 -14.00 -4.43 8.89
N THR A 149 -14.32 -3.50 9.79
CA THR A 149 -15.35 -2.49 9.56
C THR A 149 -14.72 -1.11 9.52
N PHE A 150 -15.05 -0.34 8.50
CA PHE A 150 -14.53 1.00 8.26
C PHE A 150 -15.61 2.06 8.52
N ALA A 151 -15.21 3.30 8.71
CA ALA A 151 -16.14 4.42 8.89
C ALA A 151 -16.92 4.78 7.60
N ALA A 152 -16.40 4.39 6.43
CA ALA A 152 -17.00 4.65 5.12
C ALA A 152 -16.64 3.53 4.13
N PRO A 153 -17.43 3.35 3.04
CA PRO A 153 -17.15 2.34 2.02
C PRO A 153 -15.85 2.57 1.25
N LEU A 154 -15.40 3.83 1.17
CA LEU A 154 -14.16 4.18 0.46
C LEU A 154 -12.95 3.78 1.30
N VAL A 155 -12.31 2.70 0.91
CA VAL A 155 -11.10 2.15 1.53
C VAL A 155 -10.06 1.96 0.42
N VAL A 156 -8.85 2.45 0.63
CA VAL A 156 -7.75 2.24 -0.31
C VAL A 156 -7.00 0.96 0.08
N VAL A 157 -6.87 0.05 -0.87
CA VAL A 157 -6.01 -1.13 -0.69
C VAL A 157 -4.59 -0.72 -1.05
N LEU A 158 -3.67 -0.89 -0.12
CA LEU A 158 -2.23 -0.61 -0.31
C LEU A 158 -1.45 -1.89 0.00
N ASP A 159 -1.01 -2.57 -1.04
CA ASP A 159 -0.19 -3.77 -0.94
C ASP A 159 1.29 -3.39 -0.76
N ASP A 160 2.03 -4.18 0.00
CA ASP A 160 3.43 -3.91 0.30
C ASP A 160 4.35 -3.89 -0.93
N ASN A 161 3.96 -4.60 -1.99
CA ASN A 161 4.81 -4.81 -3.17
C ASN A 161 4.09 -4.50 -4.49
N LEU A 162 2.94 -3.82 -4.46
CA LEU A 162 2.18 -3.42 -5.65
C LEU A 162 1.95 -1.90 -5.64
N TYR A 163 2.91 -1.19 -6.21
CA TYR A 163 3.00 0.27 -6.14
C TYR A 163 2.00 0.99 -7.03
N CYS A 164 1.50 0.32 -8.08
CA CYS A 164 0.44 0.87 -8.93
C CYS A 164 -0.82 1.24 -8.14
N GLN A 165 -1.06 0.63 -6.98
CA GLN A 165 -2.19 0.95 -6.11
C GLN A 165 -2.13 2.36 -5.51
N TYR A 166 -0.93 2.94 -5.36
CA TYR A 166 -0.78 4.33 -4.93
C TYR A 166 -1.35 5.34 -5.94
N THR A 167 -1.55 4.94 -7.20
CA THR A 167 -2.26 5.73 -8.20
C THR A 167 -3.72 5.99 -7.78
N PHE A 168 -4.38 5.02 -7.13
CA PHE A 168 -5.74 5.21 -6.61
C PHE A 168 -5.77 6.19 -5.45
N LEU A 169 -4.84 6.08 -4.51
CA LEU A 169 -4.71 7.02 -3.39
C LEU A 169 -4.48 8.44 -3.90
N ALA A 170 -3.51 8.62 -4.80
CA ALA A 170 -3.19 9.93 -5.38
C ALA A 170 -4.38 10.55 -6.13
N ARG A 171 -5.22 9.71 -6.77
CA ARG A 171 -6.40 10.15 -7.48
C ARG A 171 -7.53 10.60 -6.55
N LEU A 172 -7.63 10.04 -5.36
CA LEU A 172 -8.65 10.39 -4.37
C LEU A 172 -8.35 11.73 -3.68
N TYR A 173 -7.12 12.23 -3.79
CA TYR A 173 -6.76 13.54 -3.26
C TYR A 173 -7.51 14.65 -4.00
N ASP A 174 -8.22 15.46 -3.26
CA ASP A 174 -8.97 16.62 -3.78
C ASP A 174 -8.02 17.82 -3.91
N TRP A 175 -7.54 18.06 -5.13
CA TRP A 175 -6.60 19.12 -5.47
C TRP A 175 -7.19 20.52 -5.32
N ASP A 176 -8.51 20.67 -5.41
CA ASP A 176 -9.18 21.97 -5.25
C ASP A 176 -9.28 22.35 -3.77
N LYS A 177 -9.54 21.36 -2.93
CA LYS A 177 -9.61 21.57 -1.48
C LYS A 177 -8.25 21.84 -0.86
N LYS A 178 -7.19 21.23 -1.40
CA LYS A 178 -5.80 21.27 -0.89
C LYS A 178 -5.69 20.88 0.60
N GLY A 179 -4.46 20.97 1.12
CA GLY A 179 -4.17 20.64 2.51
C GLY A 179 -4.35 19.14 2.82
N GLU A 180 -4.20 18.82 4.08
CA GLU A 180 -4.20 17.45 4.57
C GLU A 180 -5.58 16.78 4.42
N GLN A 181 -5.61 15.60 3.85
CA GLN A 181 -6.79 14.76 3.68
C GLN A 181 -6.52 13.36 4.18
N THR A 182 -7.47 12.79 4.91
CA THR A 182 -7.34 11.47 5.53
C THR A 182 -8.14 10.43 4.76
N PHE A 183 -7.52 9.26 4.52
CA PHE A 183 -8.11 8.13 3.83
C PHE A 183 -8.02 6.87 4.69
N SER A 184 -9.10 6.07 4.71
CA SER A 184 -9.05 4.72 5.25
C SER A 184 -8.25 3.82 4.31
N VAL A 185 -7.39 2.98 4.88
CA VAL A 185 -6.58 2.03 4.12
C VAL A 185 -6.70 0.62 4.71
N LEU A 186 -6.46 -0.37 3.85
CA LEU A 186 -6.26 -1.76 4.25
C LEU A 186 -4.94 -2.24 3.65
N VAL A 187 -4.04 -2.75 4.50
CA VAL A 187 -2.80 -3.41 4.10
C VAL A 187 -3.02 -4.92 4.22
N PRO A 188 -3.23 -5.63 3.11
CA PRO A 188 -3.63 -7.04 3.13
C PRO A 188 -2.64 -7.97 3.81
N GLN A 189 -1.34 -7.75 3.59
CA GLN A 189 -0.27 -8.59 4.13
C GLN A 189 -0.15 -8.48 5.65
N GLU A 190 -0.49 -7.32 6.19
CA GLU A 190 -0.43 -7.07 7.63
C GLU A 190 -1.76 -7.39 8.34
N MET A 191 -2.82 -7.68 7.56
CA MET A 191 -4.18 -7.85 8.10
C MET A 191 -4.58 -6.67 8.98
N THR A 192 -4.21 -5.44 8.56
CA THR A 192 -4.32 -4.25 9.37
C THR A 192 -5.10 -3.16 8.63
N PRO A 193 -6.27 -2.76 9.16
CA PRO A 193 -6.95 -1.55 8.76
C PRO A 193 -6.29 -0.34 9.42
N GLY A 194 -6.28 0.79 8.70
CA GLY A 194 -5.70 2.02 9.24
C GLY A 194 -6.16 3.26 8.52
N THR A 195 -5.44 4.34 8.75
CA THR A 195 -5.61 5.61 8.06
C THR A 195 -4.27 6.14 7.60
N VAL A 196 -4.28 6.84 6.47
CA VAL A 196 -3.17 7.65 6.00
C VAL A 196 -3.64 9.08 5.81
N THR A 197 -2.75 10.03 6.04
CA THR A 197 -2.96 11.43 5.65
C THR A 197 -2.18 11.70 4.38
N VAL A 198 -2.79 12.46 3.47
CA VAL A 198 -2.19 12.87 2.21
C VAL A 198 -2.23 14.37 2.10
N ASP A 199 -1.11 14.98 1.78
CA ASP A 199 -0.97 16.43 1.59
C ASP A 199 -0.21 16.74 0.30
N SER A 200 -0.56 17.86 -0.35
CA SER A 200 0.16 18.35 -1.51
C SER A 200 1.37 19.18 -1.08
N VAL A 201 2.55 18.73 -1.46
CA VAL A 201 3.80 19.50 -1.29
C VAL A 201 3.95 20.58 -2.37
N GLY A 202 3.35 20.33 -3.55
CA GLY A 202 3.37 21.27 -4.68
C GLY A 202 4.12 20.73 -5.89
N GLU A 203 4.45 21.66 -6.82
CA GLU A 203 5.19 21.32 -8.03
C GLU A 203 6.67 21.12 -7.72
N GLN A 204 7.24 20.06 -8.25
CA GLN A 204 8.66 19.72 -8.17
C GLN A 204 9.25 19.54 -9.57
N VAL A 205 10.57 19.56 -9.67
CA VAL A 205 11.29 19.22 -10.91
C VAL A 205 12.08 17.93 -10.68
N VAL A 206 11.68 16.87 -11.36
CA VAL A 206 12.35 15.55 -11.31
C VAL A 206 12.87 15.23 -12.70
N ASN A 207 14.17 15.05 -12.83
CA ASN A 207 14.85 14.79 -14.12
C ASN A 207 14.51 15.82 -15.22
N GLY A 208 14.34 17.09 -14.84
CA GLY A 208 13.96 18.17 -15.77
C GLY A 208 12.48 18.25 -16.12
N GLN A 209 11.65 17.35 -15.62
CA GLN A 209 10.20 17.33 -15.81
C GLN A 209 9.48 17.89 -14.59
N LYS A 210 8.47 18.74 -14.82
CA LYS A 210 7.60 19.24 -13.75
C LYS A 210 6.58 18.17 -13.37
N VAL A 211 6.52 17.87 -12.08
CA VAL A 211 5.63 16.87 -11.50
C VAL A 211 4.96 17.44 -10.25
N GLN A 212 3.79 16.91 -9.89
CA GLN A 212 3.15 17.24 -8.62
C GLN A 212 3.60 16.24 -7.55
N GLU A 213 3.92 16.73 -6.36
CA GLU A 213 4.27 15.90 -5.23
C GLU A 213 3.13 15.83 -4.23
N LEU A 214 2.74 14.60 -3.87
CA LEU A 214 1.90 14.30 -2.72
C LEU A 214 2.73 13.58 -1.66
N ARG A 215 2.52 13.95 -0.42
CA ARG A 215 3.12 13.30 0.74
C ARG A 215 2.07 12.49 1.48
N VAL A 216 2.32 11.20 1.60
CA VAL A 216 1.50 10.25 2.34
C VAL A 216 2.16 9.98 3.68
N ARG A 217 1.43 10.16 4.78
CA ARG A 217 1.93 9.95 6.13
C ARG A 217 1.08 8.94 6.88
N THR A 218 1.76 8.12 7.64
CA THR A 218 1.23 7.36 8.76
C THR A 218 1.83 7.92 10.05
N GLU A 219 1.53 7.30 11.20
CA GLU A 219 2.13 7.69 12.49
C GLU A 219 3.68 7.60 12.43
N ASP A 220 4.22 6.56 11.79
CA ASP A 220 5.65 6.23 11.83
C ASP A 220 6.38 6.44 10.49
N ASN A 221 5.66 6.70 9.40
CA ASN A 221 6.25 6.64 8.06
C ASN A 221 5.73 7.75 7.14
N GLU A 222 6.60 8.10 6.20
CA GLU A 222 6.33 9.07 5.15
C GLU A 222 6.71 8.47 3.80
N ILE A 223 5.86 8.69 2.80
CA ILE A 223 6.08 8.27 1.41
C ILE A 223 5.75 9.46 0.51
N ASP A 224 6.65 9.80 -0.39
CA ASP A 224 6.44 10.86 -1.39
C ASP A 224 6.03 10.24 -2.72
N LEU A 225 4.93 10.71 -3.30
CA LEU A 225 4.40 10.31 -4.60
C LEU A 225 4.60 11.45 -5.59
N PHE A 226 5.25 11.18 -6.72
CA PHE A 226 5.48 12.14 -7.79
C PHE A 226 4.62 11.79 -8.99
N LEU A 227 3.83 12.75 -9.45
CA LEU A 227 2.79 12.57 -10.46
C LEU A 227 3.04 13.46 -11.68
N ASP A 228 3.08 12.86 -12.86
CA ASP A 228 2.94 13.57 -14.14
C ASP A 228 1.47 13.56 -14.55
N GLY A 229 0.81 14.68 -14.34
CA GLY A 229 -0.64 14.75 -14.43
C GLY A 229 -1.30 13.79 -13.42
N ARG A 230 -1.84 12.66 -13.91
CA ARG A 230 -2.49 11.63 -13.08
C ARG A 230 -1.72 10.32 -13.01
N LYS A 231 -0.53 10.27 -13.60
CA LYS A 231 0.31 9.07 -13.64
C LYS A 231 1.34 9.13 -12.53
N LEU A 232 1.40 8.10 -11.72
CA LEU A 232 2.51 7.91 -10.79
C LEU A 232 3.78 7.65 -11.60
N VAL A 233 4.78 8.53 -11.46
CA VAL A 233 6.08 8.39 -12.14
C VAL A 233 7.21 8.01 -11.19
N ARG A 234 7.05 8.34 -9.89
CA ARG A 234 8.03 8.00 -8.88
C ARG A 234 7.34 7.90 -7.51
N LEU A 235 7.81 6.98 -6.67
CA LEU A 235 7.48 6.89 -5.26
C LEU A 235 8.79 6.78 -4.49
N VAL A 236 8.90 7.51 -3.37
CA VAL A 236 10.06 7.47 -2.48
C VAL A 236 9.58 7.12 -1.07
N ALA A 237 10.19 6.11 -0.47
CA ALA A 237 9.98 5.71 0.92
C ALA A 237 11.31 5.87 1.69
N PRO A 238 11.58 7.05 2.30
CA PRO A 238 12.88 7.36 2.90
C PRO A 238 13.27 6.41 4.03
N ALA A 239 12.31 6.02 4.87
CA ALA A 239 12.56 5.10 5.99
C ALA A 239 13.07 3.72 5.54
N ALA A 240 12.68 3.27 4.34
CA ALA A 240 13.12 2.02 3.74
C ALA A 240 14.34 2.20 2.80
N ASN A 241 14.84 3.42 2.58
CA ASN A 241 15.77 3.75 1.51
C ASN A 241 15.31 3.20 0.15
N ALA A 242 14.01 3.21 -0.08
CA ALA A 242 13.40 2.63 -1.27
C ALA A 242 12.90 3.72 -2.22
N GLU A 243 13.06 3.43 -3.50
CA GLU A 243 12.63 4.28 -4.59
C GLU A 243 12.02 3.41 -5.69
N ILE A 244 10.85 3.78 -6.15
CA ILE A 244 10.11 3.11 -7.21
C ILE A 244 10.00 4.10 -8.36
N ILE A 245 10.53 3.75 -9.52
CA ILE A 245 10.67 4.66 -10.66
C ILE A 245 9.98 4.05 -11.87
N ARG A 246 9.10 4.82 -12.51
CA ARG A 246 8.46 4.42 -13.77
C ARG A 246 9.48 4.40 -14.91
N GLU A 247 9.44 3.34 -15.73
CA GLU A 247 10.21 3.21 -16.97
C GLU A 247 9.50 3.82 -18.18
#